data_1ff7c339212701090f5be77a1794a495
#
_entry.id   1ff7c339212701090f5be77a1794a495
#
_cell.length_a   1.000
_cell.length_b   1.000
_cell.length_c   1.000
_cell.angle_alpha   90.00
_cell.angle_beta   90.00
_cell.angle_gamma   90.00
#
_symmetry.space_group_name_H-M   'P 1'
#
loop_
_entity.id
_entity.type
_entity.pdbx_description
1 polymer ?
#
loop_
_entity_poly.entity_id
_entity_poly.type
_entity_poly.pdbx_seq_one_letter_code
_entity_poly.pdbx_strand_id
1 'polypeptide(L)'
;MTGVGPTSQPPQSTEDAPASATPAVQRAARMNAANMVRSLLPLVLICLVIVWWTSFRQSADVQPVREIDPTPTVDLAAARASYPIVFPQRLEDGYRPTSARTDAGAAAEGDPVTLEIGYVTPSEEFAGFVVSDDRRADAVASVLDDAVQEGTADLGGQPWTRSTTEKGETALSRESDGVVVVVTGSASDDELETVAAAVAPYAG
;
A
#
# COMPACT_ATOMS: atom_id res chain seq x y z
N MET A 1 -68.94 -11.86 75.88
CA MET A 1 -69.74 -11.07 74.98
C MET A 1 -68.86 -10.84 73.78
N THR A 2 -68.95 -11.64 72.80
CA THR A 2 -69.61 -11.56 71.51
C THR A 2 -68.97 -10.54 70.56
N GLY A 3 -68.42 -11.04 69.54
CA GLY A 3 -68.02 -10.22 68.38
C GLY A 3 -67.33 -11.03 67.29
N VAL A 4 -68.15 -11.63 66.44
CA VAL A 4 -67.76 -12.40 65.23
C VAL A 4 -67.29 -11.42 64.19
N GLY A 5 -66.13 -11.63 63.65
CA GLY A 5 -65.65 -10.91 62.49
C GLY A 5 -65.66 -11.77 61.21
N PRO A 6 -65.96 -11.25 60.05
CA PRO A 6 -66.16 -12.06 58.87
C PRO A 6 -64.83 -12.31 58.09
N THR A 7 -64.87 -13.44 57.50
CA THR A 7 -63.97 -14.06 56.50
C THR A 7 -63.46 -13.12 55.38
N SER A 8 -62.13 -13.04 55.19
CA SER A 8 -61.52 -12.41 54.03
C SER A 8 -61.17 -13.48 53.05
N GLN A 9 -61.69 -13.33 51.86
CA GLN A 9 -61.37 -14.07 50.63
C GLN A 9 -59.99 -13.69 50.09
N PRO A 10 -59.20 -14.62 49.57
CA PRO A 10 -57.92 -14.28 48.96
C PRO A 10 -58.15 -13.66 47.58
N PRO A 11 -57.28 -12.68 47.14
CA PRO A 11 -57.37 -12.13 45.81
C PRO A 11 -56.84 -13.12 44.79
N GLN A 12 -57.59 -13.24 43.71
CA GLN A 12 -57.21 -13.98 42.51
C GLN A 12 -56.06 -13.26 41.79
N SER A 13 -55.01 -14.03 41.50
CA SER A 13 -53.93 -13.59 40.61
C SER A 13 -54.48 -13.41 39.20
N THR A 14 -54.50 -12.19 38.75
CA THR A 14 -54.74 -11.85 37.36
C THR A 14 -53.45 -12.08 36.60
N GLU A 15 -53.46 -13.07 35.75
CA GLU A 15 -52.42 -13.38 34.77
C GLU A 15 -52.24 -12.18 33.85
N ASP A 16 -51.02 -11.57 33.87
CA ASP A 16 -50.63 -10.47 33.02
C ASP A 16 -50.42 -10.99 31.59
N ALA A 17 -51.43 -10.81 30.76
CA ALA A 17 -51.28 -10.97 29.31
C ALA A 17 -50.34 -9.89 28.77
N PRO A 18 -49.41 -10.20 27.82
CA PRO A 18 -48.52 -9.21 27.25
C PRO A 18 -49.33 -8.13 26.57
N ALA A 19 -49.18 -6.90 27.03
CA ALA A 19 -49.82 -5.72 26.51
C ALA A 19 -49.38 -5.54 25.04
N SER A 20 -50.24 -5.84 24.10
CA SER A 20 -50.11 -5.51 22.69
C SER A 20 -49.89 -3.98 22.57
N ALA A 21 -48.73 -3.59 22.07
CA ALA A 21 -48.36 -2.21 21.89
C ALA A 21 -49.46 -1.45 21.12
N THR A 22 -50.04 -0.45 21.77
CA THR A 22 -51.15 0.37 21.26
C THR A 22 -50.80 0.99 19.90
N PRO A 23 -51.72 1.08 18.94
CA PRO A 23 -51.46 1.65 17.62
C PRO A 23 -50.87 3.07 17.62
N ALA A 24 -51.05 3.80 18.71
CA ALA A 24 -50.48 5.11 18.96
C ALA A 24 -48.96 5.06 19.17
N VAL A 25 -48.42 4.10 19.89
CA VAL A 25 -46.99 3.91 20.14
C VAL A 25 -46.26 3.51 18.84
N GLN A 26 -46.87 2.63 18.04
CA GLN A 26 -46.32 2.27 16.72
C GLN A 26 -46.30 3.43 15.73
N ARG A 27 -47.32 4.31 15.79
CA ARG A 27 -47.38 5.52 14.95
C ARG A 27 -46.32 6.55 15.38
N ALA A 28 -46.10 6.73 16.68
CA ALA A 28 -45.06 7.61 17.22
C ALA A 28 -43.65 7.12 16.88
N ALA A 29 -43.39 5.81 16.94
CA ALA A 29 -42.11 5.20 16.57
C ALA A 29 -41.81 5.36 15.06
N ARG A 30 -42.83 5.22 14.20
CA ARG A 30 -42.68 5.45 12.75
C ARG A 30 -42.45 6.93 12.40
N MET A 31 -43.04 7.86 13.12
CA MET A 31 -42.81 9.30 12.93
C MET A 31 -41.42 9.73 13.41
N ASN A 32 -40.90 9.13 14.49
CA ASN A 32 -39.52 9.38 14.92
C ASN A 32 -38.49 8.82 13.93
N ALA A 33 -38.69 7.62 13.40
CA ALA A 33 -37.81 7.04 12.38
C ALA A 33 -37.82 7.85 11.07
N ALA A 34 -39.01 8.28 10.62
CA ALA A 34 -39.13 9.10 9.42
C ALA A 34 -38.46 10.49 9.58
N ASN A 35 -38.60 11.09 10.77
CA ASN A 35 -37.94 12.39 11.06
C ASN A 35 -36.42 12.23 11.18
N MET A 36 -35.93 11.13 11.75
CA MET A 36 -34.51 10.82 11.84
C MET A 36 -33.89 10.59 10.47
N VAL A 37 -34.57 9.84 9.59
CA VAL A 37 -34.14 9.67 8.18
C VAL A 37 -34.15 11.02 7.45
N ARG A 38 -35.18 11.84 7.66
CA ARG A 38 -35.32 13.15 7.00
C ARG A 38 -34.23 14.14 7.45
N SER A 39 -33.75 14.06 8.70
CA SER A 39 -32.64 14.89 9.20
C SER A 39 -31.26 14.38 8.74
N LEU A 40 -31.09 13.07 8.51
CA LEU A 40 -29.84 12.47 8.02
C LEU A 40 -29.69 12.58 6.50
N LEU A 41 -30.80 12.66 5.76
CA LEU A 41 -30.80 12.71 4.31
C LEU A 41 -29.97 13.85 3.71
N PRO A 42 -30.03 15.10 4.23
CA PRO A 42 -29.17 16.17 3.75
C PRO A 42 -27.69 15.89 4.00
N LEU A 43 -27.35 15.31 5.15
CA LEU A 43 -25.98 14.99 5.49
C LEU A 43 -25.42 13.91 4.57
N VAL A 44 -26.19 12.85 4.34
CA VAL A 44 -25.81 11.75 3.40
C VAL A 44 -25.63 12.30 1.99
N LEU A 45 -26.52 13.19 1.55
CA LEU A 45 -26.46 13.81 0.23
C LEU A 45 -25.21 14.69 0.08
N ILE A 46 -24.87 15.47 1.11
CA ILE A 46 -23.63 16.26 1.14
C ILE A 46 -22.40 15.35 1.11
N CYS A 47 -22.38 14.28 1.90
CA CYS A 47 -21.28 13.31 1.87
C CYS A 47 -21.13 12.65 0.49
N LEU A 48 -22.24 12.25 -0.14
CA LEU A 48 -22.22 11.67 -1.50
C LEU A 48 -21.72 12.69 -2.54
N VAL A 49 -22.12 13.95 -2.43
CA VAL A 49 -21.61 15.02 -3.32
C VAL A 49 -20.12 15.24 -3.11
N ILE A 50 -19.65 15.25 -1.85
CA ILE A 50 -18.22 15.39 -1.55
C ILE A 50 -17.42 14.18 -2.10
N VAL A 51 -17.89 12.95 -1.85
CA VAL A 51 -17.25 11.75 -2.38
C VAL A 51 -17.26 11.74 -3.91
N TRP A 52 -18.38 12.08 -4.54
CA TRP A 52 -18.47 12.20 -6.00
C TRP A 52 -17.54 13.29 -6.54
N TRP A 53 -17.47 14.44 -5.88
CA TRP A 53 -16.61 15.55 -6.24
C TRP A 53 -15.12 15.22 -6.08
N THR A 54 -14.75 14.55 -4.99
CA THR A 54 -13.35 14.11 -4.78
C THR A 54 -12.95 13.00 -5.76
N SER A 55 -13.83 12.04 -6.02
CA SER A 55 -13.58 10.99 -7.03
C SER A 55 -13.43 11.60 -8.43
N PHE A 56 -14.24 12.60 -8.77
CA PHE A 56 -14.13 13.28 -10.07
C PHE A 56 -12.83 14.11 -10.20
N ARG A 57 -12.38 14.73 -9.10
CA ARG A 57 -11.10 15.45 -9.08
C ARG A 57 -9.90 14.51 -9.13
N GLN A 58 -9.96 13.37 -8.45
CA GLN A 58 -8.88 12.38 -8.51
C GLN A 58 -8.74 11.74 -9.90
N SER A 59 -9.83 11.62 -10.66
CA SER A 59 -9.79 11.14 -12.04
C SER A 59 -9.30 12.20 -13.05
N ALA A 60 -9.31 13.48 -12.66
CA ALA A 60 -8.90 14.59 -13.53
C ALA A 60 -7.39 14.94 -13.42
N ASP A 61 -6.72 14.48 -12.36
CA ASP A 61 -5.29 14.72 -12.11
C ASP A 61 -4.44 13.43 -12.27
N VAL A 62 -4.80 12.54 -13.16
CA VAL A 62 -3.81 11.61 -13.72
C VAL A 62 -2.87 12.45 -14.59
N GLN A 63 -1.92 13.12 -13.95
CA GLN A 63 -0.79 13.69 -14.70
C GLN A 63 -0.18 12.52 -15.49
N PRO A 64 -0.01 12.65 -16.80
CA PRO A 64 0.64 11.59 -17.56
C PRO A 64 1.97 11.31 -16.88
N VAL A 65 2.20 10.05 -16.53
CA VAL A 65 3.44 9.59 -15.89
C VAL A 65 4.59 10.11 -16.76
N ARG A 66 5.32 11.11 -16.22
CA ARG A 66 6.38 11.75 -16.96
C ARG A 66 7.60 10.84 -16.95
N GLU A 67 7.97 10.37 -18.11
CA GLU A 67 9.23 9.68 -18.32
C GLU A 67 10.40 10.65 -18.05
N ILE A 68 11.43 10.17 -17.38
CA ILE A 68 12.65 10.90 -17.10
C ILE A 68 13.85 10.15 -17.67
N ASP A 69 14.95 10.86 -17.89
CA ASP A 69 16.25 10.25 -18.16
C ASP A 69 16.97 9.98 -16.83
N PRO A 70 17.25 8.73 -16.43
CA PRO A 70 17.95 8.42 -15.20
C PRO A 70 19.48 8.65 -15.29
N THR A 71 20.03 8.79 -16.49
CA THR A 71 21.49 8.86 -16.74
C THR A 71 22.21 9.88 -15.88
N PRO A 72 21.75 11.13 -15.71
CA PRO A 72 22.46 12.09 -14.87
C PRO A 72 22.57 11.68 -13.41
N THR A 73 21.57 10.96 -12.90
CA THR A 73 21.58 10.44 -11.53
C THR A 73 22.52 9.24 -11.40
N VAL A 74 22.53 8.37 -12.40
CA VAL A 74 23.43 7.22 -12.48
C VAL A 74 24.89 7.70 -12.57
N ASP A 75 25.18 8.71 -13.39
CA ASP A 75 26.51 9.34 -13.51
C ASP A 75 26.99 9.87 -12.16
N LEU A 76 26.12 10.57 -11.43
CA LEU A 76 26.45 11.10 -10.13
C LEU A 76 26.74 9.99 -9.12
N ALA A 77 25.92 8.93 -9.10
CA ALA A 77 26.16 7.77 -8.26
C ALA A 77 27.49 7.09 -8.61
N ALA A 78 27.75 6.86 -9.91
CA ALA A 78 28.97 6.22 -10.38
C ALA A 78 30.26 7.04 -10.05
N ALA A 79 30.16 8.36 -10.06
CA ALA A 79 31.29 9.23 -9.72
C ALA A 79 31.66 9.22 -8.21
N ARG A 80 30.78 8.70 -7.33
CA ARG A 80 30.94 8.75 -5.88
C ARG A 80 30.98 7.38 -5.22
N ALA A 81 30.30 6.37 -5.81
CA ALA A 81 30.25 5.02 -5.26
C ALA A 81 31.64 4.38 -5.20
N SER A 82 31.88 3.60 -4.15
CA SER A 82 33.08 2.77 -3.98
C SER A 82 33.02 1.45 -4.74
N TYR A 83 31.89 1.17 -5.42
CA TYR A 83 31.57 -0.05 -6.14
C TYR A 83 31.11 0.24 -7.57
N PRO A 84 31.21 -0.71 -8.51
CA PRO A 84 30.68 -0.55 -9.84
C PRO A 84 29.14 -0.39 -9.82
N ILE A 85 28.65 0.74 -10.25
CA ILE A 85 27.19 0.94 -10.36
C ILE A 85 26.62 -0.03 -11.38
N VAL A 86 25.51 -0.66 -11.00
CA VAL A 86 24.67 -1.47 -11.86
C VAL A 86 23.27 -0.89 -11.88
N PHE A 87 22.56 -1.01 -13.00
CA PHE A 87 21.14 -0.66 -13.11
C PHE A 87 20.48 -1.36 -14.28
N PRO A 88 19.14 -1.45 -14.34
CA PRO A 88 18.43 -2.04 -15.47
C PRO A 88 18.70 -1.28 -16.76
N GLN A 89 19.23 -1.96 -17.75
CA GLN A 89 19.57 -1.40 -19.05
C GLN A 89 18.83 -2.18 -20.14
N ARG A 90 18.48 -1.50 -21.24
CA ARG A 90 17.82 -2.10 -22.41
C ARG A 90 16.54 -2.86 -22.04
N LEU A 91 15.74 -2.27 -21.15
CA LEU A 91 14.40 -2.75 -20.90
C LEU A 91 13.58 -2.71 -22.20
N GLU A 92 12.65 -3.63 -22.34
CA GLU A 92 11.72 -3.69 -23.46
C GLU A 92 10.83 -2.44 -23.54
N ASP A 93 10.22 -2.22 -24.71
CA ASP A 93 9.27 -1.12 -24.89
C ASP A 93 8.13 -1.21 -23.87
N GLY A 94 7.78 -0.04 -23.29
CA GLY A 94 6.73 0.07 -22.30
C GLY A 94 7.23 0.25 -20.85
N TYR A 95 8.49 -0.13 -20.54
CA TYR A 95 9.10 0.24 -19.27
C TYR A 95 9.59 1.68 -19.33
N ARG A 96 9.05 2.54 -18.47
CA ARG A 96 9.37 3.97 -18.46
C ARG A 96 9.96 4.37 -17.12
N PRO A 97 11.20 4.87 -17.06
CA PRO A 97 11.76 5.43 -15.83
C PRO A 97 11.00 6.71 -15.46
N THR A 98 10.53 6.78 -14.23
CA THR A 98 9.68 7.88 -13.73
C THR A 98 10.27 8.60 -12.54
N SER A 99 11.26 7.97 -11.89
CA SER A 99 12.04 8.59 -10.83
C SER A 99 13.46 8.04 -10.82
N ALA A 100 14.42 8.88 -10.46
CA ALA A 100 15.79 8.48 -10.18
C ALA A 100 16.32 9.34 -9.03
N ARG A 101 16.90 8.70 -8.01
CA ARG A 101 17.42 9.35 -6.81
C ARG A 101 18.73 8.71 -6.41
N THR A 102 19.61 9.50 -5.80
CA THR A 102 20.84 9.03 -5.17
C THR A 102 21.20 9.95 -4.02
N ASP A 103 21.79 9.39 -2.98
CA ASP A 103 22.39 10.13 -1.87
C ASP A 103 23.83 10.61 -2.18
N ALA A 104 24.39 10.19 -3.30
CA ALA A 104 25.74 10.53 -3.77
C ALA A 104 26.04 12.04 -3.76
N GLY A 105 25.02 12.89 -3.93
CA GLY A 105 25.19 14.35 -3.87
C GLY A 105 25.53 14.91 -2.50
N ALA A 106 25.18 14.19 -1.41
CA ALA A 106 25.46 14.55 -0.03
C ALA A 106 26.55 13.67 0.60
N ALA A 107 26.94 12.57 -0.04
CA ALA A 107 27.95 11.63 0.46
C ALA A 107 29.34 12.25 0.48
N ALA A 108 30.07 12.06 1.59
CA ALA A 108 31.50 12.36 1.67
C ALA A 108 32.29 11.23 0.97
N GLU A 109 33.62 11.44 0.86
CA GLU A 109 34.51 10.42 0.30
C GLU A 109 34.54 9.17 1.20
N GLY A 110 34.15 8.01 0.67
CA GLY A 110 34.08 6.74 1.39
C GLY A 110 32.77 6.47 2.11
N ASP A 111 31.82 7.40 2.06
CA ASP A 111 30.45 7.11 2.53
C ASP A 111 29.75 6.14 1.59
N PRO A 112 28.82 5.32 2.09
CA PRO A 112 27.99 4.47 1.27
C PRO A 112 27.16 5.28 0.26
N VAL A 113 26.92 4.70 -0.90
CA VAL A 113 26.10 5.32 -1.94
C VAL A 113 24.93 4.42 -2.31
N THR A 114 23.73 5.01 -2.34
CA THR A 114 22.51 4.34 -2.78
C THR A 114 21.99 5.00 -4.06
N LEU A 115 21.60 4.17 -5.01
CA LEU A 115 20.90 4.58 -6.23
C LEU A 115 19.53 3.90 -6.29
N GLU A 116 18.49 4.69 -6.50
CA GLU A 116 17.11 4.23 -6.64
C GLU A 116 16.56 4.69 -8.00
N ILE A 117 15.92 3.78 -8.75
CA ILE A 117 15.21 4.11 -9.98
C ILE A 117 13.84 3.47 -9.94
N GLY A 118 12.80 4.26 -10.17
CA GLY A 118 11.42 3.78 -10.29
C GLY A 118 10.99 3.73 -11.74
N TYR A 119 10.34 2.63 -12.11
CA TYR A 119 9.78 2.39 -13.44
C TYR A 119 8.27 2.23 -13.36
N VAL A 120 7.58 2.65 -14.40
CA VAL A 120 6.23 2.18 -14.73
C VAL A 120 6.38 1.11 -15.79
N THR A 121 5.75 -0.04 -15.56
CA THR A 121 5.80 -1.21 -16.44
C THR A 121 4.78 -1.11 -17.58
N PRO A 122 4.82 -2.02 -18.57
CA PRO A 122 3.79 -2.08 -19.63
C PRO A 122 2.37 -2.25 -19.11
N SER A 123 2.19 -2.90 -17.93
CA SER A 123 0.89 -3.05 -17.27
C SER A 123 0.47 -1.82 -16.42
N GLU A 124 1.21 -0.71 -16.53
CA GLU A 124 1.01 0.53 -15.76
C GLU A 124 1.20 0.37 -14.25
N GLU A 125 1.92 -0.67 -13.82
CA GLU A 125 2.28 -0.95 -12.44
C GLU A 125 3.68 -0.43 -12.13
N PHE A 126 4.05 -0.45 -10.83
CA PHE A 126 5.33 0.08 -10.37
C PHE A 126 6.37 -1.02 -10.17
N ALA A 127 7.58 -0.81 -10.70
CA ALA A 127 8.78 -1.58 -10.40
C ALA A 127 9.89 -0.64 -9.90
N GLY A 128 10.33 -0.85 -8.67
CA GLY A 128 11.44 -0.13 -8.04
C GLY A 128 12.73 -0.93 -8.13
N PHE A 129 13.81 -0.26 -8.46
CA PHE A 129 15.17 -0.77 -8.45
C PHE A 129 16.00 0.00 -7.43
N VAL A 130 16.78 -0.71 -6.61
CA VAL A 130 17.71 -0.13 -5.64
C VAL A 130 19.05 -0.86 -5.73
N VAL A 131 20.14 -0.11 -5.66
CA VAL A 131 21.49 -0.64 -5.43
C VAL A 131 22.21 0.18 -4.36
N SER A 132 22.85 -0.49 -3.42
CA SER A 132 23.57 0.16 -2.31
C SER A 132 24.70 -0.74 -1.80
N ASP A 133 25.80 -0.14 -1.32
CA ASP A 133 26.82 -0.79 -0.51
C ASP A 133 26.54 -0.68 1.01
N ASP A 134 25.38 -0.14 1.38
CA ASP A 134 24.86 -0.20 2.75
C ASP A 134 23.54 -1.01 2.80
N ARG A 135 23.59 -2.21 3.38
CA ARG A 135 22.40 -3.02 3.61
C ARG A 135 21.39 -2.34 4.55
N ARG A 136 21.81 -1.36 5.34
CA ARG A 136 20.96 -0.62 6.27
C ARG A 136 20.39 0.65 5.66
N ALA A 137 20.75 0.97 4.41
CA ALA A 137 20.10 2.07 3.70
C ALA A 137 18.58 1.90 3.75
N ASP A 138 17.84 2.96 4.06
CA ASP A 138 16.37 2.89 4.23
C ASP A 138 15.68 2.24 3.03
N ALA A 139 16.16 2.50 1.83
CA ALA A 139 15.62 1.94 0.60
C ALA A 139 15.80 0.41 0.50
N VAL A 140 16.82 -0.16 1.12
CA VAL A 140 17.10 -1.60 1.18
C VAL A 140 16.40 -2.23 2.38
N ALA A 141 16.59 -1.66 3.56
CA ALA A 141 16.08 -2.18 4.83
C ALA A 141 14.55 -2.23 4.84
N SER A 142 13.87 -1.19 4.34
CA SER A 142 12.41 -1.15 4.27
C SER A 142 11.78 -2.24 3.39
N VAL A 143 12.56 -2.87 2.52
CA VAL A 143 12.11 -3.97 1.67
C VAL A 143 12.49 -5.32 2.24
N LEU A 144 13.73 -5.46 2.76
CA LEU A 144 14.31 -6.76 3.06
C LEU A 144 14.27 -7.17 4.55
N ASP A 145 14.16 -6.23 5.51
CA ASP A 145 14.28 -6.56 6.93
C ASP A 145 13.20 -7.52 7.42
N ASP A 146 11.96 -7.35 6.96
CA ASP A 146 10.82 -8.20 7.33
C ASP A 146 10.35 -9.11 6.17
N ALA A 147 11.16 -9.23 5.11
CA ALA A 147 10.83 -10.05 3.98
C ALA A 147 11.05 -11.55 4.25
N VAL A 148 10.09 -12.37 3.84
CA VAL A 148 10.14 -13.82 3.97
C VAL A 148 10.69 -14.42 2.69
N GLN A 149 11.85 -15.06 2.78
CA GLN A 149 12.47 -15.72 1.62
C GLN A 149 11.64 -16.93 1.17
N GLU A 150 11.35 -17.00 -0.12
CA GLU A 150 10.58 -18.08 -0.75
C GLU A 150 11.44 -19.01 -1.59
N GLY A 151 12.52 -18.49 -2.21
CA GLY A 151 13.35 -19.31 -3.08
C GLY A 151 14.44 -18.50 -3.78
N THR A 152 14.96 -19.09 -4.87
CA THR A 152 15.97 -18.46 -5.72
C THR A 152 15.59 -18.62 -7.20
N ALA A 153 15.95 -17.62 -8.02
CA ALA A 153 15.77 -17.64 -9.47
C ALA A 153 17.09 -17.25 -10.15
N ASP A 154 17.37 -17.77 -11.33
CA ASP A 154 18.47 -17.30 -12.17
C ASP A 154 17.92 -16.28 -13.16
N LEU A 155 18.30 -15.01 -13.01
CA LEU A 155 17.81 -13.91 -13.84
C LEU A 155 19.01 -13.17 -14.42
N GLY A 156 19.05 -13.07 -15.74
CA GLY A 156 20.18 -12.46 -16.46
C GLY A 156 21.52 -13.19 -16.21
N GLY A 157 21.49 -14.51 -15.93
CA GLY A 157 22.68 -15.29 -15.61
C GLY A 157 23.27 -15.02 -14.23
N GLN A 158 22.46 -14.46 -13.31
CA GLN A 158 22.83 -14.19 -11.92
C GLN A 158 21.81 -14.82 -10.97
N PRO A 159 22.25 -15.39 -9.82
CA PRO A 159 21.34 -15.90 -8.82
C PRO A 159 20.68 -14.75 -8.05
N TRP A 160 19.36 -14.78 -7.98
CA TRP A 160 18.54 -13.86 -7.21
C TRP A 160 17.77 -14.59 -6.14
N THR A 161 17.63 -13.99 -4.97
CA THR A 161 16.73 -14.45 -3.91
C THR A 161 15.36 -13.84 -4.13
N ARG A 162 14.31 -14.66 -4.15
CA ARG A 162 12.91 -14.23 -4.15
C ARG A 162 12.41 -14.22 -2.72
N SER A 163 11.74 -13.14 -2.35
CA SER A 163 11.12 -12.98 -1.04
C SER A 163 9.77 -12.30 -1.18
N THR A 164 8.89 -12.47 -0.20
CA THR A 164 7.65 -11.70 -0.05
C THR A 164 7.86 -10.66 1.05
N THR A 165 7.60 -9.40 0.75
CA THR A 165 7.72 -8.27 1.69
C THR A 165 6.57 -8.30 2.70
N GLU A 166 6.67 -7.51 3.80
CA GLU A 166 5.57 -7.33 4.76
C GLU A 166 4.25 -6.88 4.09
N LYS A 167 4.34 -6.14 2.99
CA LYS A 167 3.18 -5.67 2.21
C LYS A 167 2.59 -6.73 1.28
N GLY A 168 3.20 -7.91 1.20
CA GLY A 168 2.79 -8.98 0.30
C GLY A 168 3.24 -8.78 -1.15
N GLU A 169 4.20 -7.87 -1.40
CA GLU A 169 4.80 -7.65 -2.71
C GLU A 169 6.01 -8.56 -2.89
N THR A 170 6.32 -8.94 -4.13
CA THR A 170 7.53 -9.68 -4.46
C THR A 170 8.75 -8.77 -4.38
N ALA A 171 9.81 -9.26 -3.73
CA ALA A 171 11.14 -8.67 -3.73
C ALA A 171 12.15 -9.65 -4.30
N LEU A 172 12.89 -9.21 -5.30
CA LEU A 172 14.03 -9.91 -5.86
C LEU A 172 15.30 -9.23 -5.36
N SER A 173 16.18 -9.96 -4.72
CA SER A 173 17.43 -9.38 -4.20
C SER A 173 18.63 -10.25 -4.53
N ARG A 174 19.78 -9.60 -4.68
CA ARG A 174 21.08 -10.28 -4.72
C ARG A 174 22.10 -9.46 -3.97
N GLU A 175 23.07 -10.13 -3.39
CA GLU A 175 24.20 -9.50 -2.70
C GLU A 175 25.50 -10.07 -3.27
N SER A 176 26.43 -9.20 -3.59
CA SER A 176 27.77 -9.56 -4.05
C SER A 176 28.77 -8.48 -3.62
N ASP A 177 29.88 -8.91 -3.02
CA ASP A 177 30.98 -8.03 -2.58
C ASP A 177 30.51 -6.86 -1.68
N GLY A 178 29.49 -7.11 -0.84
CA GLY A 178 28.91 -6.11 0.07
C GLY A 178 27.92 -5.15 -0.60
N VAL A 179 27.67 -5.31 -1.91
CA VAL A 179 26.67 -4.54 -2.64
C VAL A 179 25.37 -5.31 -2.70
N VAL A 180 24.29 -4.67 -2.30
CA VAL A 180 22.92 -5.22 -2.35
C VAL A 180 22.16 -4.59 -3.51
N VAL A 181 21.54 -5.44 -4.32
CA VAL A 181 20.62 -5.03 -5.39
C VAL A 181 19.24 -5.55 -5.07
N VAL A 182 18.23 -4.70 -5.17
CA VAL A 182 16.83 -5.06 -4.91
C VAL A 182 15.95 -4.59 -6.06
N VAL A 183 15.01 -5.44 -6.45
CA VAL A 183 13.91 -5.10 -7.37
C VAL A 183 12.60 -5.48 -6.68
N THR A 184 11.67 -4.55 -6.55
CA THR A 184 10.38 -4.77 -5.87
C THR A 184 9.32 -3.80 -6.37
N GLY A 185 8.06 -4.06 -6.10
CA GLY A 185 6.96 -3.16 -6.45
C GLY A 185 5.62 -3.87 -6.60
N SER A 186 4.62 -3.13 -7.08
CA SER A 186 3.28 -3.67 -7.35
C SER A 186 3.18 -4.43 -8.68
N ALA A 187 4.21 -4.34 -9.53
CA ALA A 187 4.24 -5.02 -10.81
C ALA A 187 4.19 -6.55 -10.66
N SER A 188 3.77 -7.24 -11.69
CA SER A 188 3.75 -8.70 -11.72
C SER A 188 5.15 -9.30 -11.56
N ASP A 189 5.21 -10.54 -11.08
CA ASP A 189 6.47 -11.27 -10.93
C ASP A 189 7.31 -11.29 -12.22
N ASP A 190 6.66 -11.54 -13.36
CA ASP A 190 7.32 -11.58 -14.67
C ASP A 190 7.92 -10.21 -15.05
N GLU A 191 7.23 -9.13 -14.74
CA GLU A 191 7.73 -7.77 -14.98
C GLU A 191 8.89 -7.41 -14.06
N LEU A 192 8.82 -7.79 -12.78
CA LEU A 192 9.92 -7.61 -11.84
C LEU A 192 11.15 -8.44 -12.24
N GLU A 193 10.95 -9.68 -12.69
CA GLU A 193 12.02 -10.53 -13.20
C GLU A 193 12.66 -9.95 -14.47
N THR A 194 11.87 -9.33 -15.34
CA THR A 194 12.39 -8.62 -16.52
C THR A 194 13.30 -7.46 -16.12
N VAL A 195 12.90 -6.68 -15.12
CA VAL A 195 13.74 -5.58 -14.60
C VAL A 195 15.02 -6.13 -13.95
N ALA A 196 14.92 -7.20 -13.15
CA ALA A 196 16.07 -7.84 -12.51
C ALA A 196 17.06 -8.45 -13.53
N ALA A 197 16.54 -9.11 -14.56
CA ALA A 197 17.35 -9.71 -15.62
C ALA A 197 18.09 -8.64 -16.46
N ALA A 198 17.53 -7.44 -16.57
CA ALA A 198 18.12 -6.31 -17.31
C ALA A 198 19.24 -5.60 -16.55
N VAL A 199 19.48 -5.93 -15.27
CA VAL A 199 20.50 -5.28 -14.44
C VAL A 199 21.90 -5.63 -14.97
N ALA A 200 22.62 -4.59 -15.42
CA ALA A 200 23.95 -4.72 -15.99
C ALA A 200 24.89 -3.60 -15.47
N PRO A 201 26.21 -3.81 -15.51
CA PRO A 201 27.18 -2.80 -15.11
C PRO A 201 27.05 -1.53 -15.96
N TYR A 202 27.11 -0.38 -15.31
CA TYR A 202 27.19 0.90 -16.02
C TYR A 202 28.62 1.09 -16.56
N ALA A 203 28.71 1.28 -17.87
CA ALA A 203 29.96 1.68 -18.53
C ALA A 203 29.82 3.15 -18.91
N GLY A 204 30.22 4.04 -17.99
CA GLY A 204 30.21 5.48 -18.17
C GLY A 204 31.06 5.96 -19.35
#